data_797243d0e69f8a6e3f98faadd1a0674f
#
_entry.id   797243d0e69f8a6e3f98faadd1a0674f
#
_cell.length_a   1.000
_cell.length_b   1.000
_cell.length_c   1.000
_cell.angle_alpha   90.00
_cell.angle_beta   90.00
_cell.angle_gamma   90.00
#
_symmetry.space_group_name_H-M   'P 1'
#
loop_
_entity.id
_entity.type
_entity.pdbx_description
1 polymer ?
#
loop_
_entity_poly.entity_id
_entity_poly.type
_entity_poly.pdbx_seq_one_letter_code
_entity_poly.pdbx_strand_id
1 'polypeptide(L)'
;MTAIPELSGEQQAAFDRVSEFLFARATGQLREQQYMTIQGLAGVGKTFLATKIAQANPGALICAYTGKAANVLRERAIKNGVSAQISTIHSAIYFFKGMHIDEVGKAQPVFTERYAGGGGLGHKIMLLDESSMIGTRIADDILDTGATIIACGDPGQLPPVADEQFFSRTDIRLTEIHRQAWESPIIRQAHNIRNTGYYKPDGYDFQVCGWIRDDTIVAADAMLCWKNKTRRQLNARRRNAVSLPPKKLLAGEPVVCLRNSYEYGIWNGAVYNLAEDYEPGNPSLHIIVNGTKKFIHSPTIEDLDSEFETQQYDDFMAPFAIGYALTVHKFQGSEAPRVLIFDEYSREEGRSQWLYTAVTRAAQSVIVVQS
;
A
#
# COMPACT_ATOMS: atom_id res chain seq x y z
N MET A 1 7.41 17.60 25.07
CA MET A 1 8.03 17.49 23.74
C MET A 1 8.88 16.24 23.76
N THR A 2 8.46 15.16 23.13
CA THR A 2 9.29 13.96 22.93
C THR A 2 10.41 14.34 21.97
N ALA A 3 11.68 14.10 22.35
CA ALA A 3 12.83 14.34 21.49
C ALA A 3 12.61 13.62 20.15
N ILE A 4 12.85 14.31 19.04
CA ILE A 4 12.81 13.68 17.70
C ILE A 4 13.93 12.64 17.70
N PRO A 5 13.64 11.35 17.38
CA PRO A 5 14.66 10.32 17.37
C PRO A 5 15.82 10.69 16.43
N GLU A 6 17.04 10.40 16.86
CA GLU A 6 18.25 10.56 16.03
C GLU A 6 18.39 9.34 15.10
N LEU A 7 19.15 9.51 14.02
CA LEU A 7 19.51 8.42 13.12
C LEU A 7 20.45 7.44 13.84
N SER A 8 20.29 6.14 13.61
CA SER A 8 21.32 5.16 14.03
C SER A 8 22.59 5.32 13.19
N GLY A 9 23.69 4.69 13.60
CA GLY A 9 24.96 4.78 12.86
C GLY A 9 24.81 4.31 11.40
N GLU A 10 24.08 3.23 11.16
CA GLU A 10 23.81 2.72 9.81
C GLU A 10 22.92 3.69 9.01
N GLN A 11 21.90 4.25 9.64
CA GLN A 11 21.03 5.24 9.01
C GLN A 11 21.76 6.56 8.73
N GLN A 12 22.66 6.99 9.62
CA GLN A 12 23.47 8.18 9.39
C GLN A 12 24.41 7.98 8.19
N ALA A 13 25.11 6.86 8.11
CA ALA A 13 25.93 6.53 6.96
C ALA A 13 25.13 6.48 5.64
N ALA A 14 23.91 5.93 5.68
CA ALA A 14 23.00 5.95 4.55
C ALA A 14 22.56 7.37 4.16
N PHE A 15 22.24 8.20 5.14
CA PHE A 15 21.88 9.62 4.94
C PHE A 15 23.03 10.41 4.30
N ASP A 16 24.26 10.23 4.79
CA ASP A 16 25.44 10.91 4.26
C ASP A 16 25.67 10.50 2.80
N ARG A 17 25.60 9.22 2.50
CA ARG A 17 25.76 8.70 1.12
C ARG A 17 24.69 9.21 0.17
N VAL A 18 23.42 9.30 0.62
CA VAL A 18 22.33 9.92 -0.15
C VAL A 18 22.61 11.40 -0.38
N SER A 19 23.11 12.11 0.63
CA SER A 19 23.42 13.54 0.52
C SER A 19 24.56 13.80 -0.49
N GLU A 20 25.59 12.97 -0.51
CA GLU A 20 26.66 13.00 -1.51
C GLU A 20 26.10 12.76 -2.94
N PHE A 21 25.23 11.76 -3.10
CA PHE A 21 24.60 11.48 -4.37
C PHE A 21 23.74 12.67 -4.87
N LEU A 22 22.91 13.24 -3.99
CA LEU A 22 22.07 14.40 -4.32
C LEU A 22 22.92 15.61 -4.72
N PHE A 23 24.02 15.85 -4.00
CA PHE A 23 24.97 16.93 -4.31
C PHE A 23 25.64 16.70 -5.67
N ALA A 24 26.14 15.50 -5.95
CA ALA A 24 26.77 15.15 -7.22
C ALA A 24 25.80 15.28 -8.42
N ARG A 25 24.53 14.95 -8.22
CA ARG A 25 23.46 15.16 -9.21
C ARG A 25 23.20 16.66 -9.44
N ALA A 26 23.03 17.43 -8.38
CA ALA A 26 22.74 18.86 -8.44
C ALA A 26 23.87 19.66 -9.11
N THR A 27 25.13 19.23 -8.92
CA THR A 27 26.33 19.88 -9.51
C THR A 27 26.67 19.35 -10.91
N GLY A 28 25.91 18.37 -11.42
CA GLY A 28 26.17 17.76 -12.74
C GLY A 28 27.39 16.84 -12.81
N GLN A 29 27.99 16.51 -11.66
CA GLN A 29 29.10 15.55 -11.57
C GLN A 29 28.65 14.12 -11.87
N LEU A 30 27.37 13.79 -11.60
CA LEU A 30 26.78 12.48 -11.84
C LEU A 30 25.55 12.63 -12.74
N ARG A 31 25.73 12.60 -14.06
CA ARG A 31 24.66 12.86 -15.04
C ARG A 31 23.86 11.60 -15.41
N GLU A 32 24.51 10.46 -15.51
CA GLU A 32 23.91 9.23 -16.03
C GLU A 32 23.06 8.49 -14.98
N GLN A 33 23.44 8.52 -13.70
CA GLN A 33 22.70 7.84 -12.64
C GLN A 33 21.62 8.74 -12.07
N GLN A 34 20.36 8.52 -12.43
CA GLN A 34 19.22 9.34 -11.99
C GLN A 34 18.65 8.88 -10.66
N TYR A 35 18.89 7.64 -10.23
CA TYR A 35 18.32 7.11 -9.00
C TYR A 35 19.34 6.40 -8.12
N MET A 36 19.04 6.33 -6.83
CA MET A 36 19.72 5.52 -5.83
C MET A 36 18.68 4.73 -5.02
N THR A 37 19.01 3.48 -4.68
CA THR A 37 18.10 2.60 -3.95
C THR A 37 18.57 2.35 -2.53
N ILE A 38 17.62 2.36 -1.59
CA ILE A 38 17.81 1.97 -0.18
C ILE A 38 16.94 0.74 0.07
N GLN A 39 17.58 -0.39 0.31
CA GLN A 39 16.89 -1.65 0.55
C GLN A 39 17.05 -2.10 2.00
N GLY A 40 15.98 -2.66 2.56
CA GLY A 40 16.00 -3.21 3.92
C GLY A 40 14.68 -3.87 4.30
N LEU A 41 14.71 -4.81 5.21
CA LEU A 41 13.53 -5.52 5.70
C LEU A 41 12.67 -4.63 6.64
N ALA A 42 11.53 -5.15 7.09
CA ALA A 42 10.70 -4.47 8.08
C ALA A 42 11.46 -4.20 9.38
N GLY A 43 11.24 -3.05 10.00
CA GLY A 43 11.86 -2.67 11.28
C GLY A 43 13.20 -1.95 11.21
N VAL A 44 13.83 -1.81 10.02
CA VAL A 44 15.13 -1.10 9.86
C VAL A 44 14.97 0.42 9.70
N GLY A 45 13.75 0.96 9.70
CA GLY A 45 13.50 2.40 9.71
C GLY A 45 13.65 3.13 8.36
N LYS A 46 13.43 2.45 7.22
CA LYS A 46 13.48 3.07 5.86
C LYS A 46 12.64 4.34 5.75
N THR A 47 11.37 4.27 6.14
CA THR A 47 10.44 5.41 6.10
C THR A 47 10.91 6.56 7.00
N PHE A 48 11.50 6.25 8.16
CA PHE A 48 12.07 7.26 9.04
C PHE A 48 13.26 7.96 8.37
N LEU A 49 14.17 7.20 7.77
CA LEU A 49 15.30 7.76 7.00
C LEU A 49 14.79 8.63 5.83
N ALA A 50 13.78 8.16 5.07
CA ALA A 50 13.19 8.95 3.98
C ALA A 50 12.61 10.29 4.48
N THR A 51 11.96 10.31 5.64
CA THR A 51 11.46 11.57 6.24
C THR A 51 12.59 12.50 6.65
N LYS A 52 13.71 11.98 7.15
CA LYS A 52 14.90 12.78 7.49
C LYS A 52 15.57 13.36 6.24
N ILE A 53 15.66 12.59 5.17
CA ILE A 53 16.16 13.06 3.87
C ILE A 53 15.27 14.20 3.34
N ALA A 54 13.93 14.03 3.41
CA ALA A 54 12.99 15.07 3.00
C ALA A 54 13.12 16.35 3.85
N GLN A 55 13.32 16.20 5.15
CA GLN A 55 13.52 17.33 6.08
C GLN A 55 14.78 18.14 5.73
N ALA A 56 15.86 17.46 5.34
CA ALA A 56 17.11 18.10 4.93
C ALA A 56 17.05 18.72 3.51
N ASN A 57 16.05 18.32 2.71
CA ASN A 57 15.90 18.77 1.33
C ASN A 57 14.52 19.43 1.13
N PRO A 58 14.32 20.69 1.53
CA PRO A 58 13.07 21.40 1.36
C PRO A 58 12.61 21.39 -0.11
N GLY A 59 11.37 20.96 -0.35
CA GLY A 59 10.84 20.79 -1.70
C GLY A 59 10.93 19.36 -2.25
N ALA A 60 11.59 18.44 -1.53
CA ALA A 60 11.52 17.01 -1.85
C ALA A 60 10.08 16.49 -1.73
N LEU A 61 9.69 15.62 -2.64
CA LEU A 61 8.39 14.98 -2.69
C LEU A 61 8.48 13.54 -2.24
N ILE A 62 7.77 13.17 -1.16
CA ILE A 62 7.65 11.77 -0.76
C ILE A 62 6.46 11.17 -1.50
N CYS A 63 6.70 10.09 -2.22
CA CYS A 63 5.70 9.40 -3.01
C CYS A 63 5.46 7.99 -2.49
N ALA A 64 4.19 7.64 -2.26
CA ALA A 64 3.76 6.29 -1.99
C ALA A 64 3.04 5.68 -3.20
N TYR A 65 3.06 4.35 -3.30
CA TYR A 65 2.37 3.66 -4.39
C TYR A 65 0.84 3.79 -4.29
N THR A 66 0.28 3.77 -3.07
CA THR A 66 -1.17 3.84 -2.83
C THR A 66 -1.56 5.09 -2.05
N GLY A 67 -2.82 5.55 -2.23
CA GLY A 67 -3.36 6.68 -1.47
C GLY A 67 -3.40 6.43 0.05
N LYS A 68 -3.66 5.18 0.46
CA LYS A 68 -3.63 4.80 1.88
C LYS A 68 -2.21 4.90 2.46
N ALA A 69 -1.20 4.40 1.74
CA ALA A 69 0.20 4.53 2.15
C ALA A 69 0.61 6.02 2.25
N ALA A 70 0.19 6.85 1.29
CA ALA A 70 0.45 8.29 1.35
C ALA A 70 -0.18 8.95 2.58
N ASN A 71 -1.38 8.53 3.01
CA ASN A 71 -2.03 9.03 4.23
C ASN A 71 -1.26 8.60 5.48
N VAL A 72 -0.85 7.34 5.59
CA VAL A 72 -0.02 6.84 6.70
C VAL A 72 1.30 7.61 6.79
N LEU A 73 1.94 7.90 5.65
CA LEU A 73 3.15 8.72 5.60
C LEU A 73 2.90 10.15 6.11
N ARG A 74 1.76 10.79 5.75
CA ARG A 74 1.40 12.12 6.25
C ARG A 74 1.23 12.14 7.77
N GLU A 75 0.51 11.18 8.31
CA GLU A 75 0.31 11.05 9.76
C GLU A 75 1.65 10.86 10.50
N ARG A 76 2.53 10.00 9.97
CA ARG A 76 3.87 9.79 10.52
C ARG A 76 4.74 11.04 10.42
N ALA A 77 4.72 11.75 9.29
CA ALA A 77 5.45 13.00 9.11
C ALA A 77 4.98 14.07 10.10
N ILE A 78 3.68 14.27 10.27
CA ILE A 78 3.09 15.19 11.24
C ILE A 78 3.53 14.82 12.66
N LYS A 79 3.42 13.54 13.05
CA LYS A 79 3.82 13.05 14.37
C LYS A 79 5.30 13.29 14.66
N ASN A 80 6.14 13.23 13.63
CA ASN A 80 7.59 13.46 13.74
C ASN A 80 7.98 14.94 13.52
N GLY A 81 7.00 15.85 13.39
CA GLY A 81 7.26 17.28 13.17
C GLY A 81 7.93 17.60 11.82
N VAL A 82 7.78 16.73 10.82
CA VAL A 82 8.36 16.90 9.49
C VAL A 82 7.32 17.49 8.54
N SER A 83 7.64 18.67 7.98
CA SER A 83 6.87 19.28 6.91
C SER A 83 7.41 18.78 5.57
N ALA A 84 6.76 17.79 4.98
CA ALA A 84 7.11 17.25 3.67
C ALA A 84 5.90 17.24 2.73
N GLN A 85 6.14 17.44 1.43
CA GLN A 85 5.13 17.21 0.42
C GLN A 85 4.95 15.71 0.22
N ILE A 86 3.74 15.19 0.44
CA ILE A 86 3.46 13.75 0.34
C ILE A 86 2.32 13.54 -0.66
N SER A 87 2.52 12.65 -1.63
CA SER A 87 1.59 12.34 -2.70
C SER A 87 1.58 10.85 -3.04
N THR A 88 0.66 10.40 -3.89
CA THR A 88 0.86 9.12 -4.58
C THR A 88 1.76 9.35 -5.80
N ILE A 89 2.46 8.28 -6.23
CA ILE A 89 3.28 8.33 -7.45
C ILE A 89 2.45 8.84 -8.63
N HIS A 90 1.28 8.24 -8.87
CA HIS A 90 0.42 8.64 -9.98
C HIS A 90 0.00 10.13 -9.92
N SER A 91 -0.38 10.62 -8.74
CA SER A 91 -0.72 12.04 -8.60
C SER A 91 0.48 12.97 -8.76
N ALA A 92 1.69 12.48 -8.54
CA ALA A 92 2.91 13.25 -8.72
C ALA A 92 3.29 13.41 -10.20
N ILE A 93 3.15 12.34 -10.99
CA ILE A 93 3.66 12.28 -12.36
C ILE A 93 2.61 12.49 -13.44
N TYR A 94 1.30 12.31 -13.15
CA TYR A 94 0.24 12.43 -14.14
C TYR A 94 -0.78 13.52 -13.83
N PHE A 95 -1.31 14.12 -14.91
CA PHE A 95 -2.56 14.87 -14.89
C PHE A 95 -3.67 14.02 -15.50
N PHE A 96 -4.82 13.95 -14.83
CA PHE A 96 -6.03 13.42 -15.42
C PHE A 96 -6.63 14.44 -16.41
N LYS A 97 -6.72 14.10 -17.70
CA LYS A 97 -7.30 14.95 -18.76
C LYS A 97 -8.78 14.70 -19.00
N GLY A 98 -9.31 13.61 -18.53
CA GLY A 98 -10.68 13.18 -18.81
C GLY A 98 -10.75 11.71 -19.25
N MET A 99 -11.90 11.33 -19.80
CA MET A 99 -12.15 9.99 -20.33
C MET A 99 -12.14 10.05 -21.86
N HIS A 100 -11.52 9.05 -22.49
CA HIS A 100 -11.58 8.81 -23.93
C HIS A 100 -12.37 7.53 -24.17
N ILE A 101 -13.31 7.57 -25.11
CA ILE A 101 -14.04 6.36 -25.53
C ILE A 101 -13.28 5.76 -26.71
N ASP A 102 -12.79 4.55 -26.56
CA ASP A 102 -12.10 3.83 -27.63
C ASP A 102 -13.06 3.36 -28.72
N GLU A 103 -12.52 2.79 -29.81
CA GLU A 103 -13.29 2.35 -30.99
C GLU A 103 -14.30 1.23 -30.65
N VAL A 104 -14.17 0.57 -29.50
CA VAL A 104 -15.06 -0.49 -29.01
C VAL A 104 -16.12 0.06 -28.05
N GLY A 105 -16.16 1.39 -27.85
CA GLY A 105 -17.09 2.07 -26.94
C GLY A 105 -16.67 2.05 -25.47
N LYS A 106 -15.42 1.63 -25.18
CA LYS A 106 -14.89 1.52 -23.82
C LYS A 106 -14.23 2.85 -23.39
N ALA A 107 -14.73 3.43 -22.29
CA ALA A 107 -14.15 4.65 -21.75
C ALA A 107 -12.84 4.34 -21.02
N GLN A 108 -11.76 4.99 -21.44
CA GLN A 108 -10.44 4.88 -20.81
C GLN A 108 -9.99 6.20 -20.23
N PRO A 109 -9.43 6.24 -19.01
CA PRO A 109 -8.89 7.47 -18.44
C PRO A 109 -7.66 7.90 -19.25
N VAL A 110 -7.71 9.12 -19.73
CA VAL A 110 -6.57 9.75 -20.42
C VAL A 110 -5.74 10.49 -19.39
N PHE A 111 -4.50 10.08 -19.28
CA PHE A 111 -3.49 10.78 -18.51
C PHE A 111 -2.54 11.50 -19.43
N THR A 112 -2.09 12.64 -18.98
CA THR A 112 -0.91 13.28 -19.54
C THR A 112 0.12 13.36 -18.43
N GLU A 113 1.34 13.03 -18.78
CA GLU A 113 2.46 13.28 -17.91
C GLU A 113 2.49 14.77 -17.53
N ARG A 114 2.64 15.06 -16.24
CA ARG A 114 2.70 16.43 -15.75
C ARG A 114 3.86 17.21 -16.37
N TYR A 115 4.82 16.51 -16.94
CA TYR A 115 6.13 17.00 -17.32
C TYR A 115 6.49 16.67 -18.76
N ALA A 116 5.54 16.17 -19.56
CA ALA A 116 5.72 15.99 -21.00
C ALA A 116 6.00 17.34 -21.66
N GLY A 117 7.18 17.51 -22.24
CA GLY A 117 7.56 18.75 -22.95
C GLY A 117 8.72 19.54 -22.34
N GLY A 118 9.50 18.97 -21.42
CA GLY A 118 10.79 19.56 -21.00
C GLY A 118 10.73 20.54 -19.81
N GLY A 119 9.56 20.76 -19.23
CA GLY A 119 9.41 21.51 -17.97
C GLY A 119 9.50 20.61 -16.72
N GLY A 120 10.30 19.54 -16.79
CA GLY A 120 10.33 18.43 -15.84
C GLY A 120 10.60 18.78 -14.39
N LEU A 121 10.45 17.77 -13.53
CA LEU A 121 10.90 17.78 -12.13
C LEU A 121 12.44 17.73 -12.01
N GLY A 122 13.19 18.04 -13.05
CA GLY A 122 14.64 17.85 -13.14
C GLY A 122 15.47 18.45 -11.99
N HIS A 123 14.91 19.40 -11.26
CA HIS A 123 15.51 19.98 -10.05
C HIS A 123 14.89 19.46 -8.75
N LYS A 124 13.90 18.56 -8.82
CA LYS A 124 13.22 18.01 -7.65
C LYS A 124 13.77 16.66 -7.24
N ILE A 125 13.69 16.38 -5.96
CA ILE A 125 14.01 15.09 -5.38
C ILE A 125 12.68 14.35 -5.15
N MET A 126 12.58 13.12 -5.63
CA MET A 126 11.48 12.21 -5.34
C MET A 126 11.96 11.07 -4.44
N LEU A 127 11.33 10.92 -3.30
CA LEU A 127 11.56 9.83 -2.36
C LEU A 127 10.41 8.83 -2.53
N LEU A 128 10.70 7.67 -3.09
CA LEU A 128 9.71 6.62 -3.33
C LEU A 128 9.70 5.66 -2.14
N ASP A 129 8.60 5.61 -1.38
CA ASP A 129 8.40 4.59 -0.34
C ASP A 129 7.69 3.38 -0.94
N GLU A 130 7.95 2.18 -0.38
CA GLU A 130 7.45 0.89 -0.88
C GLU A 130 7.80 0.65 -2.37
N SER A 131 9.03 1.00 -2.78
CA SER A 131 9.47 0.91 -4.18
C SER A 131 9.49 -0.52 -4.74
N SER A 132 9.40 -1.55 -3.90
CA SER A 132 9.23 -2.96 -4.31
C SER A 132 7.94 -3.23 -5.10
N MET A 133 6.95 -2.33 -5.01
CA MET A 133 5.71 -2.42 -5.78
C MET A 133 5.78 -1.74 -7.16
N ILE A 134 6.89 -1.10 -7.51
CA ILE A 134 7.02 -0.32 -8.74
C ILE A 134 7.59 -1.23 -9.84
N GLY A 135 6.74 -1.47 -10.85
CA GLY A 135 7.12 -2.18 -12.07
C GLY A 135 7.77 -1.27 -13.10
N THR A 136 8.31 -1.88 -14.16
CA THR A 136 9.10 -1.22 -15.21
C THR A 136 8.38 -0.03 -15.84
N ARG A 137 7.12 -0.20 -16.23
CA ARG A 137 6.36 0.87 -16.90
C ARG A 137 6.24 2.15 -16.06
N ILE A 138 5.86 2.01 -14.78
CA ILE A 138 5.72 3.17 -13.89
C ILE A 138 7.10 3.77 -13.58
N ALA A 139 8.13 2.94 -13.49
CA ALA A 139 9.49 3.41 -13.27
C ALA A 139 10.00 4.26 -14.43
N ASP A 140 9.74 3.86 -15.68
CA ASP A 140 10.10 4.62 -16.87
C ASP A 140 9.42 6.01 -16.85
N ASP A 141 8.11 6.06 -16.59
CA ASP A 141 7.36 7.31 -16.47
C ASP A 141 7.90 8.22 -15.32
N ILE A 142 8.36 7.63 -14.21
CA ILE A 142 9.03 8.38 -13.14
C ILE A 142 10.38 8.94 -13.61
N LEU A 143 11.16 8.14 -14.30
CA LEU A 143 12.48 8.54 -14.81
C LEU A 143 12.35 9.67 -15.86
N ASP A 144 11.33 9.62 -16.71
CA ASP A 144 11.05 10.63 -17.72
C ASP A 144 10.70 12.01 -17.13
N THR A 145 10.33 12.07 -15.84
CA THR A 145 10.17 13.36 -15.13
C THR A 145 11.48 14.14 -14.99
N GLY A 146 12.63 13.50 -15.14
CA GLY A 146 13.95 14.08 -14.89
C GLY A 146 14.31 14.30 -13.42
N ALA A 147 13.43 13.94 -12.47
CA ALA A 147 13.67 14.08 -11.03
C ALA A 147 14.84 13.20 -10.57
N THR A 148 15.54 13.62 -9.52
CA THR A 148 16.48 12.76 -8.81
C THR A 148 15.75 11.87 -7.83
N ILE A 149 15.94 10.55 -7.92
CA ILE A 149 15.09 9.56 -7.24
C ILE A 149 15.88 8.84 -6.15
N ILE A 150 15.28 8.78 -4.95
CA ILE A 150 15.71 7.89 -3.87
C ILE A 150 14.60 6.87 -3.64
N ALA A 151 14.83 5.61 -3.98
CA ALA A 151 13.83 4.56 -3.90
C ALA A 151 14.07 3.66 -2.67
N CYS A 152 13.13 3.70 -1.71
CA CYS A 152 13.15 2.88 -0.50
C CYS A 152 12.29 1.64 -0.71
N GLY A 153 12.91 0.45 -0.69
CA GLY A 153 12.26 -0.83 -0.94
C GLY A 153 12.49 -1.87 0.14
N ASP A 154 11.67 -2.90 0.10
CA ASP A 154 11.79 -4.06 0.96
C ASP A 154 11.87 -5.33 0.10
N PRO A 155 13.07 -5.95 -0.03
CA PRO A 155 13.26 -7.12 -0.89
C PRO A 155 12.57 -8.38 -0.35
N GLY A 156 12.03 -8.32 0.87
CA GLY A 156 11.25 -9.40 1.46
C GLY A 156 9.79 -9.40 1.04
N GLN A 157 9.26 -8.28 0.55
CA GLN A 157 7.86 -8.16 0.15
C GLN A 157 7.57 -8.77 -1.23
N LEU A 158 6.28 -8.94 -1.53
CA LEU A 158 5.82 -9.38 -2.83
C LEU A 158 6.20 -8.36 -3.92
N PRO A 159 6.66 -8.85 -5.10
CA PRO A 159 6.91 -7.99 -6.26
C PRO A 159 5.61 -7.44 -6.85
N PRO A 160 5.69 -6.51 -7.83
CA PRO A 160 4.54 -6.05 -8.58
C PRO A 160 3.79 -7.22 -9.24
N VAL A 161 2.47 -7.09 -9.37
CA VAL A 161 1.65 -8.10 -10.07
C VAL A 161 1.82 -7.93 -11.58
N ALA A 162 2.19 -9.01 -12.27
CA ALA A 162 2.34 -9.08 -13.72
C ALA A 162 3.38 -8.09 -14.34
N ASP A 163 4.35 -7.66 -13.54
CA ASP A 163 5.46 -6.82 -13.99
C ASP A 163 6.72 -7.15 -13.20
N GLU A 164 7.89 -6.79 -13.71
CA GLU A 164 9.15 -6.96 -13.00
C GLU A 164 9.43 -5.77 -12.09
N GLN A 165 9.97 -6.04 -10.90
CA GLN A 165 10.36 -5.01 -9.96
C GLN A 165 11.55 -4.21 -10.52
N PHE A 166 11.35 -2.93 -10.81
CA PHE A 166 12.40 -2.10 -11.41
C PHE A 166 13.51 -1.75 -10.41
N PHE A 167 13.16 -1.20 -9.25
CA PHE A 167 14.14 -0.76 -8.24
C PHE A 167 14.64 -1.94 -7.37
N SER A 168 15.12 -3.00 -8.04
CA SER A 168 15.62 -4.23 -7.40
C SER A 168 17.11 -4.18 -7.02
N ARG A 169 17.91 -3.34 -7.70
CA ARG A 169 19.33 -3.12 -7.36
C ARG A 169 19.44 -2.57 -5.92
N THR A 170 20.50 -2.89 -5.22
CA THR A 170 20.76 -2.40 -3.87
C THR A 170 22.02 -1.52 -3.88
N ASP A 171 21.84 -0.20 -3.76
CA ASP A 171 22.95 0.74 -3.58
C ASP A 171 23.31 0.90 -2.10
N ILE A 172 22.28 0.98 -1.23
CA ILE A 172 22.41 1.04 0.22
C ILE A 172 21.56 -0.07 0.82
N ARG A 173 22.11 -0.84 1.73
CA ARG A 173 21.39 -1.88 2.47
C ARG A 173 21.33 -1.49 3.95
N LEU A 174 20.12 -1.41 4.50
CA LEU A 174 19.88 -1.28 5.93
C LEU A 174 19.59 -2.67 6.50
N THR A 175 20.36 -3.05 7.51
CA THR A 175 20.29 -4.37 8.17
C THR A 175 20.01 -4.27 9.65
N GLU A 176 20.33 -3.15 10.27
CA GLU A 176 20.15 -2.91 11.70
C GLU A 176 18.66 -2.77 12.03
N ILE A 177 18.13 -3.76 12.74
CA ILE A 177 16.75 -3.70 13.24
C ILE A 177 16.77 -2.89 14.53
N HIS A 178 16.00 -1.81 14.60
CA HIS A 178 15.93 -1.00 15.79
C HIS A 178 15.42 -1.84 16.97
N ARG A 179 16.00 -1.62 18.17
CA ARG A 179 15.68 -2.37 19.38
C ARG A 179 14.17 -2.45 19.64
N GLN A 180 13.45 -1.34 19.53
CA GLN A 180 12.00 -1.29 19.70
C GLN A 180 11.25 -2.19 18.68
N ALA A 181 11.75 -2.26 17.43
CA ALA A 181 11.17 -3.13 16.41
C ALA A 181 11.48 -4.61 16.70
N TRP A 182 12.68 -4.92 17.21
CA TRP A 182 13.05 -6.29 17.57
C TRP A 182 12.30 -6.82 18.79
N GLU A 183 11.84 -5.97 19.67
CA GLU A 183 10.97 -6.34 20.80
C GLU A 183 9.59 -6.81 20.32
N SER A 184 9.17 -6.46 19.10
CA SER A 184 7.91 -6.89 18.51
C SER A 184 7.97 -8.36 18.05
N PRO A 185 7.09 -9.25 18.56
CA PRO A 185 6.96 -10.62 18.05
C PRO A 185 6.66 -10.67 16.55
N ILE A 186 5.91 -9.69 16.05
CA ILE A 186 5.56 -9.58 14.62
C ILE A 186 6.81 -9.44 13.77
N ILE A 187 7.71 -8.52 14.13
CA ILE A 187 8.95 -8.27 13.39
C ILE A 187 9.88 -9.48 13.48
N ARG A 188 10.03 -10.09 14.68
CA ARG A 188 10.84 -11.31 14.82
C ARG A 188 10.34 -12.45 13.94
N GLN A 189 9.01 -12.69 13.93
CA GLN A 189 8.43 -13.75 13.09
C GLN A 189 8.48 -13.39 11.60
N ALA A 190 8.31 -12.12 11.20
CA ALA A 190 8.51 -11.69 9.83
C ALA A 190 9.93 -12.02 9.33
N HIS A 191 10.97 -11.69 10.11
CA HIS A 191 12.36 -12.05 9.78
C HIS A 191 12.59 -13.57 9.76
N ASN A 192 11.99 -14.31 10.69
CA ASN A 192 12.07 -15.76 10.69
C ASN A 192 11.45 -16.36 9.42
N ILE A 193 10.24 -15.91 9.05
CA ILE A 193 9.57 -16.30 7.81
C ILE A 193 10.45 -16.02 6.58
N ARG A 194 11.04 -14.83 6.52
CA ARG A 194 11.89 -14.45 5.38
C ARG A 194 13.11 -15.34 5.24
N ASN A 195 13.72 -15.73 6.35
CA ASN A 195 14.96 -16.51 6.38
C ASN A 195 14.73 -18.03 6.26
N THR A 196 13.62 -18.53 6.79
CA THR A 196 13.40 -19.98 6.94
C THR A 196 12.14 -20.48 6.23
N GLY A 197 11.23 -19.61 5.83
CA GLY A 197 9.90 -19.97 5.32
C GLY A 197 8.89 -20.37 6.40
N TYR A 198 9.30 -20.40 7.68
CA TYR A 198 8.48 -20.90 8.79
C TYR A 198 8.19 -19.83 9.82
N TYR A 199 7.11 -20.03 10.58
CA TYR A 199 6.73 -19.22 11.72
C TYR A 199 6.27 -20.12 12.87
N LYS A 200 6.29 -19.56 14.08
CA LYS A 200 5.81 -20.21 15.30
C LYS A 200 5.12 -19.19 16.20
N PRO A 201 4.26 -19.61 17.13
CA PRO A 201 3.72 -18.69 18.12
C PRO A 201 4.84 -17.95 18.86
N ASP A 202 4.65 -16.65 19.09
CA ASP A 202 5.62 -15.78 19.74
C ASP A 202 4.89 -14.75 20.62
N GLY A 203 4.62 -15.14 21.84
CA GLY A 203 3.87 -14.33 22.78
C GLY A 203 2.40 -14.15 22.43
N TYR A 204 1.81 -13.11 22.98
CA TYR A 204 0.39 -12.80 22.80
C TYR A 204 0.11 -12.10 21.48
N ASP A 205 1.09 -11.36 20.96
CA ASP A 205 0.93 -10.55 19.78
C ASP A 205 1.18 -11.29 18.46
N PHE A 206 1.69 -12.54 18.52
CA PHE A 206 1.82 -13.44 17.38
C PHE A 206 1.34 -14.83 17.71
N GLN A 207 0.12 -15.15 17.31
CA GLN A 207 -0.54 -16.43 17.59
C GLN A 207 -0.69 -17.27 16.32
N VAL A 208 -0.77 -18.58 16.51
CA VAL A 208 -1.01 -19.55 15.43
C VAL A 208 -2.09 -20.52 15.90
N CYS A 209 -3.08 -20.77 15.07
CA CYS A 209 -4.18 -21.69 15.36
C CYS A 209 -4.65 -22.45 14.12
N GLY A 210 -5.29 -23.60 14.29
CA GLY A 210 -5.87 -24.39 13.17
C GLY A 210 -7.31 -23.98 12.85
N TRP A 211 -7.98 -23.28 13.75
CA TRP A 211 -9.35 -22.78 13.55
C TRP A 211 -9.56 -21.52 14.36
N ILE A 212 -10.60 -20.76 14.02
CA ILE A 212 -10.87 -19.46 14.63
C ILE A 212 -12.36 -19.30 14.91
N ARG A 213 -12.69 -18.69 16.04
CA ARG A 213 -14.04 -18.35 16.46
C ARG A 213 -14.52 -17.07 15.79
N ASP A 214 -15.83 -16.94 15.72
CA ASP A 214 -16.45 -15.75 15.09
C ASP A 214 -16.19 -14.46 15.87
N ASP A 215 -16.08 -14.55 17.22
CA ASP A 215 -15.70 -13.38 18.05
C ASP A 215 -14.31 -12.82 17.66
N THR A 216 -13.37 -13.67 17.35
CA THR A 216 -12.04 -13.27 16.90
C THR A 216 -12.08 -12.66 15.49
N ILE A 217 -12.92 -13.20 14.60
CA ILE A 217 -13.17 -12.62 13.27
C ILE A 217 -13.80 -11.21 13.42
N VAL A 218 -14.72 -11.07 14.35
CA VAL A 218 -15.38 -9.77 14.65
C VAL A 218 -14.39 -8.77 15.24
N ALA A 219 -13.45 -9.21 16.05
CA ALA A 219 -12.45 -8.36 16.69
C ALA A 219 -11.30 -7.92 15.75
N ALA A 220 -11.11 -8.60 14.61
CA ALA A 220 -10.04 -8.25 13.67
C ALA A 220 -10.31 -6.94 12.92
N ASP A 221 -9.27 -6.14 12.73
CA ASP A 221 -9.32 -4.91 11.94
C ASP A 221 -9.12 -5.19 10.45
N ALA A 222 -8.42 -6.28 10.10
CA ALA A 222 -8.29 -6.78 8.74
C ALA A 222 -8.11 -8.30 8.72
N MET A 223 -8.66 -8.93 7.70
CA MET A 223 -8.43 -10.36 7.40
C MET A 223 -7.71 -10.48 6.06
N LEU A 224 -6.61 -11.20 6.03
CA LEU A 224 -5.77 -11.36 4.84
C LEU A 224 -5.78 -12.82 4.37
N CYS A 225 -5.93 -12.99 3.06
CA CYS A 225 -5.94 -14.30 2.41
C CYS A 225 -5.24 -14.24 1.04
N TRP A 226 -5.10 -15.37 0.39
CA TRP A 226 -4.53 -15.44 -0.96
C TRP A 226 -5.60 -15.43 -2.05
N LYS A 227 -6.69 -16.21 -1.87
CA LYS A 227 -7.69 -16.43 -2.92
C LYS A 227 -8.89 -15.49 -2.78
N ASN A 228 -9.42 -15.01 -3.92
CA ASN A 228 -10.67 -14.23 -3.92
C ASN A 228 -11.86 -15.04 -3.38
N LYS A 229 -11.89 -16.37 -3.60
CA LYS A 229 -12.91 -17.24 -3.03
C LYS A 229 -12.92 -17.17 -1.50
N THR A 230 -11.74 -17.30 -0.88
CA THR A 230 -11.57 -17.21 0.59
C THR A 230 -11.93 -15.81 1.09
N ARG A 231 -11.53 -14.76 0.38
CA ARG A 231 -11.91 -13.37 0.68
C ARG A 231 -13.44 -13.21 0.78
N ARG A 232 -14.18 -13.70 -0.22
CA ARG A 232 -15.66 -13.63 -0.21
C ARG A 232 -16.25 -14.41 0.97
N GLN A 233 -15.75 -15.62 1.23
CA GLN A 233 -16.21 -16.46 2.36
C GLN A 233 -15.98 -15.76 3.72
N LEU A 234 -14.81 -15.14 3.92
CA LEU A 234 -14.47 -14.42 5.13
C LEU A 234 -15.33 -13.17 5.34
N ASN A 235 -15.57 -12.40 4.26
CA ASN A 235 -16.48 -11.27 4.30
C ASN A 235 -17.90 -11.70 4.68
N ALA A 236 -18.42 -12.77 4.07
CA ALA A 236 -19.73 -13.32 4.43
C ALA A 236 -19.77 -13.81 5.88
N ARG A 237 -18.74 -14.57 6.32
CA ARG A 237 -18.64 -15.07 7.71
C ARG A 237 -18.61 -13.93 8.73
N ARG A 238 -17.83 -12.87 8.45
CA ARG A 238 -17.75 -11.68 9.33
C ARG A 238 -19.10 -10.99 9.46
N ARG A 239 -19.83 -10.83 8.36
CA ARG A 239 -21.15 -10.21 8.36
C ARG A 239 -22.20 -11.07 9.06
N ASN A 240 -22.20 -12.38 8.84
CA ASN A 240 -23.09 -13.33 9.51
C ASN A 240 -22.85 -13.35 11.03
N ALA A 241 -21.58 -13.31 11.46
CA ALA A 241 -21.21 -13.30 12.87
C ALA A 241 -21.80 -12.14 13.67
N VAL A 242 -22.12 -11.02 13.01
CA VAL A 242 -22.79 -9.85 13.61
C VAL A 242 -24.20 -9.64 13.07
N SER A 243 -24.81 -10.67 12.47
CA SER A 243 -26.19 -10.66 11.97
C SER A 243 -26.53 -9.53 11.00
N LEU A 244 -25.58 -9.12 10.15
CA LEU A 244 -25.82 -8.14 9.09
C LEU A 244 -26.66 -8.75 7.96
N PRO A 245 -27.53 -7.95 7.31
CA PRO A 245 -28.40 -8.43 6.25
C PRO A 245 -27.58 -8.87 5.02
N PRO A 246 -27.88 -10.04 4.39
CA PRO A 246 -27.02 -10.61 3.36
C PRO A 246 -26.98 -9.80 2.05
N LYS A 247 -28.07 -9.09 1.72
CA LYS A 247 -28.24 -8.35 0.45
C LYS A 247 -28.18 -6.82 0.60
N LYS A 248 -27.83 -6.32 1.75
CA LYS A 248 -27.77 -4.89 2.04
C LYS A 248 -26.50 -4.59 2.83
N LEU A 249 -25.80 -3.52 2.51
CA LEU A 249 -24.71 -3.02 3.35
C LEU A 249 -25.22 -1.88 4.23
N LEU A 250 -24.78 -1.88 5.48
CA LEU A 250 -25.17 -0.84 6.45
C LEU A 250 -24.10 0.25 6.53
N ALA A 251 -24.51 1.43 6.94
CA ALA A 251 -23.60 2.53 7.24
C ALA A 251 -22.48 2.07 8.21
N GLY A 252 -21.25 2.49 7.92
CA GLY A 252 -20.06 2.08 8.66
C GLY A 252 -19.37 0.81 8.16
N GLU A 253 -20.04 -0.03 7.34
CA GLU A 253 -19.36 -1.20 6.76
C GLU A 253 -18.24 -0.78 5.81
N PRO A 254 -17.09 -1.50 5.82
CA PRO A 254 -15.98 -1.21 4.92
C PRO A 254 -16.26 -1.75 3.52
N VAL A 255 -15.94 -0.95 2.51
CA VAL A 255 -15.89 -1.35 1.10
C VAL A 255 -14.51 -1.04 0.54
N VAL A 256 -13.95 -1.95 -0.26
CA VAL A 256 -12.70 -1.75 -0.96
C VAL A 256 -12.97 -1.33 -2.40
N CYS A 257 -12.33 -0.26 -2.83
CA CYS A 257 -12.36 0.16 -4.23
C CYS A 257 -11.52 -0.80 -5.08
N LEU A 258 -12.09 -1.30 -6.17
CA LEU A 258 -11.42 -2.27 -7.04
C LEU A 258 -10.71 -1.62 -8.24
N ARG A 259 -10.95 -0.32 -8.48
CA ARG A 259 -10.38 0.44 -9.59
C ARG A 259 -10.17 1.89 -9.18
N ASN A 260 -9.12 2.53 -9.69
CA ASN A 260 -8.93 3.97 -9.48
C ASN A 260 -10.09 4.75 -10.11
N SER A 261 -10.65 5.71 -9.37
CA SER A 261 -11.55 6.71 -9.93
C SER A 261 -11.02 8.11 -9.57
N TYR A 262 -10.52 8.78 -10.59
CA TYR A 262 -9.93 10.11 -10.46
C TYR A 262 -11.00 11.18 -10.25
N GLU A 263 -12.18 10.98 -10.84
CA GLU A 263 -13.34 11.83 -10.66
C GLU A 263 -13.74 11.94 -9.18
N TYR A 264 -13.79 10.79 -8.51
CA TYR A 264 -14.16 10.74 -7.10
C TYR A 264 -12.96 10.85 -6.16
N GLY A 265 -11.72 10.78 -6.68
CA GLY A 265 -10.49 10.77 -5.89
C GLY A 265 -10.43 9.54 -4.97
N ILE A 266 -10.83 8.38 -5.48
CA ILE A 266 -10.78 7.08 -4.80
C ILE A 266 -9.82 6.14 -5.53
N TRP A 267 -9.17 5.27 -4.77
CA TRP A 267 -8.03 4.51 -5.26
C TRP A 267 -8.25 3.01 -5.13
N ASN A 268 -7.76 2.26 -6.12
CA ASN A 268 -7.76 0.80 -6.10
C ASN A 268 -7.05 0.28 -4.83
N GLY A 269 -7.67 -0.68 -4.15
CA GLY A 269 -7.17 -1.26 -2.90
C GLY A 269 -7.44 -0.40 -1.65
N ALA A 270 -7.89 0.86 -1.81
CA ALA A 270 -8.26 1.67 -0.65
C ALA A 270 -9.62 1.21 -0.08
N VAL A 271 -9.67 1.15 1.25
CA VAL A 271 -10.87 0.80 2.00
C VAL A 271 -11.54 2.08 2.48
N TYR A 272 -12.84 2.17 2.25
CA TYR A 272 -13.69 3.29 2.67
C TYR A 272 -14.85 2.75 3.50
N ASN A 273 -15.33 3.52 4.46
CA ASN A 273 -16.53 3.17 5.20
C ASN A 273 -17.75 3.79 4.51
N LEU A 274 -18.84 3.03 4.48
CA LEU A 274 -20.12 3.55 4.00
C LEU A 274 -20.62 4.68 4.93
N ALA A 275 -21.06 5.77 4.32
CA ALA A 275 -21.70 6.87 5.04
C ALA A 275 -23.18 6.60 5.29
N GLU A 276 -23.80 5.78 4.48
CA GLU A 276 -25.22 5.41 4.50
C GLU A 276 -25.40 3.96 4.07
N ASP A 277 -26.58 3.42 4.37
CA ASP A 277 -26.99 2.08 3.92
C ASP A 277 -27.03 2.00 2.38
N TYR A 278 -26.63 0.86 1.84
CA TYR A 278 -26.65 0.59 0.40
C TYR A 278 -27.35 -0.72 0.09
N GLU A 279 -28.23 -0.69 -0.91
CA GLU A 279 -28.87 -1.88 -1.49
C GLU A 279 -28.51 -1.97 -2.98
N PRO A 280 -28.30 -3.20 -3.54
CA PRO A 280 -28.10 -3.39 -4.97
C PRO A 280 -29.20 -2.73 -5.80
N GLY A 281 -28.81 -2.06 -6.87
CA GLY A 281 -29.73 -1.28 -7.72
C GLY A 281 -29.89 0.18 -7.28
N ASN A 282 -29.38 0.58 -6.12
CA ASN A 282 -29.32 2.02 -5.80
C ASN A 282 -28.40 2.73 -6.80
N PRO A 283 -28.81 3.88 -7.35
CA PRO A 283 -28.01 4.62 -8.32
C PRO A 283 -26.79 5.28 -7.71
N SER A 284 -26.62 5.20 -6.40
CA SER A 284 -25.52 5.87 -5.68
C SER A 284 -25.05 5.10 -4.46
N LEU A 285 -23.73 5.23 -4.21
CA LEU A 285 -23.05 4.76 -3.02
C LEU A 285 -22.46 5.96 -2.28
N HIS A 286 -22.69 6.06 -0.98
CA HIS A 286 -22.13 7.12 -0.16
C HIS A 286 -21.01 6.58 0.72
N ILE A 287 -19.79 7.12 0.54
CA ILE A 287 -18.59 6.69 1.28
C ILE A 287 -17.93 7.88 1.99
N ILE A 288 -17.14 7.59 3.03
CA ILE A 288 -16.32 8.58 3.72
C ILE A 288 -14.90 8.57 3.15
N VAL A 289 -14.48 9.69 2.59
CA VAL A 289 -13.12 9.91 2.08
C VAL A 289 -12.50 11.08 2.82
N ASN A 290 -11.42 10.85 3.56
CA ASN A 290 -10.74 11.87 4.39
C ASN A 290 -11.71 12.65 5.30
N GLY A 291 -12.65 11.95 5.95
CA GLY A 291 -13.65 12.54 6.84
C GLY A 291 -14.82 13.24 6.13
N THR A 292 -14.81 13.30 4.79
CA THR A 292 -15.86 13.94 3.99
C THR A 292 -16.71 12.89 3.30
N LYS A 293 -18.04 13.04 3.37
CA LYS A 293 -18.99 12.22 2.63
C LYS A 293 -18.85 12.49 1.12
N LYS A 294 -18.64 11.42 0.34
CA LYS A 294 -18.63 11.45 -1.12
C LYS A 294 -19.73 10.59 -1.69
N PHE A 295 -20.26 11.06 -2.79
CA PHE A 295 -21.31 10.43 -3.56
C PHE A 295 -20.72 9.79 -4.81
N ILE A 296 -20.92 8.49 -5.00
CA ILE A 296 -20.44 7.69 -6.13
C ILE A 296 -21.65 7.28 -6.97
N HIS A 297 -21.67 7.67 -8.24
CA HIS A 297 -22.71 7.26 -9.18
C HIS A 297 -22.49 5.84 -9.69
N SER A 298 -23.60 5.15 -9.97
CA SER A 298 -23.62 3.82 -10.59
C SER A 298 -22.61 2.83 -10.00
N PRO A 299 -22.60 2.64 -8.65
CA PRO A 299 -21.67 1.73 -8.02
C PRO A 299 -22.05 0.28 -8.30
N THR A 300 -21.06 -0.62 -8.36
CA THR A 300 -21.27 -2.06 -8.29
C THR A 300 -20.52 -2.65 -7.11
N ILE A 301 -21.14 -3.59 -6.40
CA ILE A 301 -20.52 -4.30 -5.28
C ILE A 301 -20.35 -5.77 -5.65
N GLU A 302 -19.13 -6.19 -5.97
CA GLU A 302 -18.81 -7.55 -6.44
C GLU A 302 -19.43 -8.67 -5.60
N ASP A 303 -19.50 -8.50 -4.29
CA ASP A 303 -19.97 -9.52 -3.36
C ASP A 303 -21.51 -9.55 -3.22
N LEU A 304 -22.25 -8.60 -3.80
CA LEU A 304 -23.69 -8.47 -3.72
C LEU A 304 -24.40 -8.64 -5.08
N ASP A 305 -23.71 -8.29 -6.16
CA ASP A 305 -24.29 -8.32 -7.51
C ASP A 305 -24.05 -9.69 -8.15
N SER A 306 -25.12 -10.46 -8.36
CA SER A 306 -25.07 -11.81 -8.97
C SER A 306 -24.65 -11.82 -10.44
N GLU A 307 -24.74 -10.68 -11.13
CA GLU A 307 -24.38 -10.52 -12.55
C GLU A 307 -22.93 -10.06 -12.75
N PHE A 308 -22.19 -9.85 -11.67
CA PHE A 308 -20.85 -9.30 -11.71
C PHE A 308 -19.84 -10.12 -12.53
N GLU A 309 -19.99 -11.45 -12.60
CA GLU A 309 -19.08 -12.33 -13.34
C GLU A 309 -19.29 -12.26 -14.87
N THR A 310 -20.40 -11.67 -15.33
CA THR A 310 -20.80 -11.63 -16.76
C THR A 310 -20.77 -10.23 -17.37
N GLN A 311 -20.70 -9.17 -16.57
CA GLN A 311 -20.61 -7.80 -17.07
C GLN A 311 -19.18 -7.43 -17.43
N GLN A 312 -18.94 -7.10 -18.71
CA GLN A 312 -17.84 -6.23 -19.07
C GLN A 312 -18.08 -4.90 -18.35
N TYR A 313 -17.13 -4.52 -17.50
CA TYR A 313 -17.19 -3.25 -16.75
C TYR A 313 -17.41 -2.09 -17.72
N ASP A 314 -18.53 -1.41 -17.56
CA ASP A 314 -18.67 -0.08 -18.11
C ASP A 314 -17.66 0.83 -17.40
N ASP A 315 -16.83 1.55 -18.16
CA ASP A 315 -15.73 2.33 -17.62
C ASP A 315 -16.19 3.51 -16.74
N PHE A 316 -17.48 3.82 -16.73
CA PHE A 316 -18.11 4.79 -15.83
C PHE A 316 -18.46 4.24 -14.44
N MET A 317 -18.43 2.91 -14.27
CA MET A 317 -18.74 2.30 -12.98
C MET A 317 -17.54 2.35 -12.03
N ALA A 318 -17.77 2.67 -10.77
CA ALA A 318 -16.79 2.51 -9.70
C ALA A 318 -17.06 1.16 -8.99
N PRO A 319 -16.29 0.09 -9.33
CA PRO A 319 -16.50 -1.23 -8.73
C PRO A 319 -15.92 -1.27 -7.32
N PHE A 320 -16.68 -1.84 -6.40
CA PHE A 320 -16.29 -2.09 -5.03
C PHE A 320 -16.46 -3.57 -4.67
N ALA A 321 -15.90 -3.97 -3.55
CA ALA A 321 -16.17 -5.22 -2.87
C ALA A 321 -16.27 -4.96 -1.36
N ILE A 322 -16.79 -5.92 -0.61
CA ILE A 322 -16.81 -5.85 0.86
C ILE A 322 -15.37 -5.90 1.39
N GLY A 323 -15.04 -5.03 2.34
CA GLY A 323 -13.67 -4.69 2.72
C GLY A 323 -13.15 -5.26 4.04
N TYR A 324 -13.86 -6.19 4.72
CA TYR A 324 -13.37 -6.82 5.96
C TYR A 324 -12.21 -7.79 5.70
N ALA A 325 -12.27 -8.53 4.60
CA ALA A 325 -11.21 -9.43 4.15
C ALA A 325 -10.69 -9.00 2.78
N LEU A 326 -9.36 -9.04 2.60
CA LEU A 326 -8.66 -8.65 1.38
C LEU A 326 -7.57 -9.68 1.04
N THR A 327 -7.18 -9.74 -0.23
CA THR A 327 -5.97 -10.47 -0.57
C THR A 327 -4.74 -9.70 -0.11
N VAL A 328 -3.66 -10.41 0.26
CA VAL A 328 -2.40 -9.77 0.68
C VAL A 328 -1.90 -8.77 -0.35
N HIS A 329 -2.00 -9.09 -1.65
CA HIS A 329 -1.62 -8.16 -2.72
C HIS A 329 -2.41 -6.84 -2.69
N LYS A 330 -3.73 -6.91 -2.45
CA LYS A 330 -4.55 -5.70 -2.35
C LYS A 330 -4.32 -4.91 -1.06
N PHE A 331 -3.76 -5.55 -0.03
CA PHE A 331 -3.47 -4.90 1.24
C PHE A 331 -2.02 -4.37 1.34
N GLN A 332 -1.19 -4.58 0.31
CA GLN A 332 0.16 -3.99 0.24
C GLN A 332 0.09 -2.46 0.39
N GLY A 333 1.08 -1.88 1.08
CA GLY A 333 1.10 -0.45 1.42
C GLY A 333 0.05 -0.02 2.45
N SER A 334 -0.71 -0.98 3.03
CA SER A 334 -1.67 -0.75 4.12
C SER A 334 -1.20 -1.40 5.40
N GLU A 335 -1.68 -0.88 6.53
CA GLU A 335 -1.49 -1.45 7.87
C GLU A 335 -2.83 -1.53 8.62
N ALA A 336 -2.92 -2.46 9.56
CA ALA A 336 -4.03 -2.55 10.49
C ALA A 336 -3.52 -2.96 11.89
N PRO A 337 -4.18 -2.54 12.98
CA PRO A 337 -3.75 -2.91 14.32
C PRO A 337 -3.75 -4.43 14.53
N ARG A 338 -4.87 -5.10 14.29
CA ARG A 338 -5.06 -6.54 14.53
C ARG A 338 -5.38 -7.24 13.21
N VAL A 339 -4.50 -8.13 12.79
CA VAL A 339 -4.60 -8.81 11.49
C VAL A 339 -4.78 -10.31 11.68
N LEU A 340 -5.78 -10.88 11.00
CA LEU A 340 -5.92 -12.32 10.82
C LEU A 340 -5.36 -12.70 9.46
N ILE A 341 -4.50 -13.71 9.42
CA ILE A 341 -3.91 -14.23 8.17
C ILE A 341 -4.39 -15.66 7.98
N PHE A 342 -5.07 -15.93 6.87
CA PHE A 342 -5.46 -17.28 6.48
C PHE A 342 -4.36 -17.86 5.58
N ASP A 343 -3.53 -18.71 6.16
CA ASP A 343 -2.38 -19.32 5.47
C ASP A 343 -2.82 -20.45 4.55
N GLU A 344 -3.25 -20.07 3.37
CA GLU A 344 -3.70 -20.97 2.31
C GLU A 344 -2.81 -20.92 1.05
N TYR A 345 -1.64 -20.24 1.14
CA TYR A 345 -0.73 -20.11 0.01
C TYR A 345 -0.01 -21.44 -0.27
N SER A 346 -0.43 -22.12 -1.32
CA SER A 346 0.00 -23.51 -1.63
C SER A 346 1.18 -23.62 -2.60
N ARG A 347 1.68 -22.48 -3.14
CA ARG A 347 2.88 -22.50 -4.00
C ARG A 347 4.12 -22.41 -3.14
N GLU A 348 5.13 -23.24 -3.40
CA GLU A 348 6.44 -23.13 -2.70
C GLU A 348 7.14 -21.84 -3.04
N GLU A 349 7.17 -21.52 -4.35
CA GLU A 349 7.74 -20.28 -4.83
C GLU A 349 6.90 -19.07 -4.37
N GLY A 350 7.56 -18.11 -3.74
CA GLY A 350 6.93 -16.88 -3.25
C GLY A 350 6.21 -17.00 -1.90
N ARG A 351 6.12 -18.22 -1.29
CA ARG A 351 5.44 -18.41 0.00
C ARG A 351 6.04 -17.55 1.12
N SER A 352 7.36 -17.54 1.25
CA SER A 352 8.04 -16.72 2.26
C SER A 352 7.75 -15.23 2.07
N GLN A 353 7.77 -14.75 0.83
CA GLN A 353 7.45 -13.35 0.53
C GLN A 353 5.99 -13.02 0.83
N TRP A 354 5.06 -13.91 0.48
CA TRP A 354 3.65 -13.75 0.73
C TRP A 354 3.35 -13.66 2.24
N LEU A 355 3.86 -14.62 3.02
CA LEU A 355 3.70 -14.64 4.48
C LEU A 355 4.38 -13.44 5.13
N TYR A 356 5.60 -13.12 4.72
CA TYR A 356 6.32 -11.95 5.21
C TYR A 356 5.53 -10.66 4.95
N THR A 357 5.02 -10.49 3.72
CA THR A 357 4.20 -9.33 3.36
C THR A 357 2.94 -9.28 4.22
N ALA A 358 2.24 -10.41 4.42
CA ALA A 358 1.03 -10.47 5.22
C ALA A 358 1.28 -10.09 6.69
N VAL A 359 2.32 -10.68 7.30
CA VAL A 359 2.67 -10.46 8.72
C VAL A 359 3.07 -9.01 8.97
N THR A 360 3.85 -8.41 8.07
CA THR A 360 4.30 -7.01 8.19
C THR A 360 3.19 -5.98 8.01
N ARG A 361 1.95 -6.40 7.74
CA ARG A 361 0.77 -5.51 7.69
C ARG A 361 0.16 -5.24 9.06
N ALA A 362 0.54 -5.98 10.09
CA ALA A 362 0.01 -5.82 11.44
C ALA A 362 0.87 -4.86 12.26
N ALA A 363 0.20 -3.93 12.96
CA ALA A 363 0.86 -2.97 13.84
C ALA A 363 0.88 -3.43 15.32
N GLN A 364 -0.09 -4.23 15.76
CA GLN A 364 -0.24 -4.63 17.18
C GLN A 364 -0.25 -6.14 17.37
N SER A 365 -1.06 -6.87 16.59
CA SER A 365 -1.15 -8.33 16.74
C SER A 365 -1.49 -9.05 15.45
N VAL A 366 -1.01 -10.29 15.36
CA VAL A 366 -1.25 -11.22 14.26
C VAL A 366 -1.79 -12.53 14.82
N ILE A 367 -2.82 -13.07 14.17
CA ILE A 367 -3.20 -14.46 14.33
C ILE A 367 -3.12 -15.14 12.97
N VAL A 368 -2.28 -16.16 12.85
CA VAL A 368 -2.18 -16.97 11.63
C VAL A 368 -3.07 -18.20 11.79
N VAL A 369 -4.03 -18.34 10.89
CA VAL A 369 -4.93 -19.49 10.81
C VAL A 369 -4.39 -20.43 9.75
N GLN A 370 -3.93 -21.61 10.17
CA GLN A 370 -3.42 -22.66 9.28
C GLN A 370 -4.59 -23.42 8.68
N SER A 371 -4.58 -23.62 7.37
CA SER A 371 -5.57 -24.41 6.64
C SER A 371 -5.18 -25.88 6.54
#